data_299ddd6295cd65eeebd418fab3fbaddb
#
_entry.id   299ddd6295cd65eeebd418fab3fbaddb
#
_cell.length_a   1.000
_cell.length_b   1.000
_cell.length_c   1.000
_cell.angle_alpha   90.00
_cell.angle_beta   90.00
_cell.angle_gamma   90.00
#
_symmetry.space_group_name_H-M   'P 1'
#
loop_
_entity.id
_entity.type
_entity.pdbx_description
1 polymer ?
#
loop_
_entity_poly.entity_id
_entity_poly.type
_entity_poly.pdbx_seq_one_letter_code
_entity_poly.pdbx_strand_id
1 'polypeptide(L)'
;MTTLAKLKARKAFICDMDGVLYHGNHLLPGAPAFVDWLKTEKKSFLFLTNSSERSPKELSQKLARLGIEVGEEHFYTSALATASFVAWQSPGCSAYVIGEAGLINAIYDVGLTMNDVSPEYVIVGETRSYGYEKIEKAVQLVQKGAKLIGTNPDKTGPTEMGIMPATGALIAPIEIASGRTAYFVGKPNPLMMRSALKKLGT
;
A
#
# COMPACT_ATOMS: atom_id res chain seq x y z
N MET A 1 8.86 32.75 -13.93
CA MET A 1 8.27 32.06 -12.77
C MET A 1 9.29 31.09 -12.22
N THR A 2 9.61 31.17 -10.94
CA THR A 2 10.49 30.19 -10.27
C THR A 2 9.83 28.81 -10.23
N THR A 3 10.61 27.73 -10.10
CA THR A 3 10.10 26.35 -9.96
C THR A 3 9.09 26.22 -8.82
N LEU A 4 9.33 26.89 -7.69
CA LEU A 4 8.41 26.91 -6.55
C LEU A 4 7.08 27.59 -6.89
N ALA A 5 7.08 28.69 -7.63
CA ALA A 5 5.84 29.34 -8.07
C ALA A 5 5.01 28.46 -8.99
N LYS A 6 5.66 27.69 -9.89
CA LYS A 6 4.99 26.71 -10.76
C LYS A 6 4.37 25.57 -9.94
N LEU A 7 5.05 25.07 -8.91
CA LEU A 7 4.54 24.04 -8.02
C LEU A 7 3.33 24.56 -7.23
N LYS A 8 3.44 25.73 -6.62
CA LYS A 8 2.33 26.36 -5.86
C LYS A 8 1.07 26.60 -6.70
N ALA A 9 1.23 26.81 -8.01
CA ALA A 9 0.11 26.98 -8.94
C ALA A 9 -0.64 25.68 -9.27
N ARG A 10 -0.10 24.49 -8.90
CA ARG A 10 -0.80 23.22 -9.13
C ARG A 10 -2.04 23.11 -8.25
N LYS A 11 -3.07 22.45 -8.76
CA LYS A 11 -4.36 22.25 -8.07
C LYS A 11 -4.37 21.01 -7.20
N ALA A 12 -3.60 19.99 -7.57
CA ALA A 12 -3.58 18.70 -6.89
C ALA A 12 -2.16 18.19 -6.64
N PHE A 13 -1.98 17.44 -5.55
CA PHE A 13 -0.70 16.89 -5.09
C PHE A 13 -0.84 15.42 -4.72
N ILE A 14 0.07 14.60 -5.17
CA ILE A 14 0.30 13.26 -4.67
C ILE A 14 1.66 13.28 -3.98
N CYS A 15 1.68 12.93 -2.70
CA CYS A 15 2.86 12.98 -1.86
C CYS A 15 3.14 11.58 -1.27
N ASP A 16 4.40 11.16 -1.32
CA ASP A 16 4.82 9.96 -0.58
C ASP A 16 4.82 10.22 0.93
N MET A 17 4.88 9.20 1.74
CA MET A 17 4.79 9.31 3.19
C MET A 17 6.13 9.04 3.88
N ASP A 18 6.66 7.82 3.76
CA ASP A 18 7.88 7.42 4.43
C ASP A 18 9.11 8.10 3.80
N GLY A 19 9.93 8.78 4.61
CA GLY A 19 11.05 9.57 4.12
C GLY A 19 10.67 10.92 3.49
N VAL A 20 9.38 11.29 3.46
CA VAL A 20 8.87 12.57 2.91
C VAL A 20 8.11 13.37 3.96
N LEU A 21 7.18 12.76 4.68
CA LEU A 21 6.45 13.41 5.78
C LEU A 21 7.08 13.08 7.13
N TYR A 22 7.54 11.86 7.30
CA TYR A 22 8.14 11.36 8.54
C TYR A 22 9.19 10.28 8.26
N HIS A 23 10.01 10.00 9.25
CA HIS A 23 10.86 8.80 9.33
C HIS A 23 10.59 8.12 10.68
N GLY A 24 10.11 6.87 10.66
CA GLY A 24 9.65 6.19 11.87
C GLY A 24 8.52 6.95 12.57
N ASN A 25 8.80 7.50 13.74
CA ASN A 25 7.87 8.33 14.52
C ASN A 25 8.28 9.80 14.60
N HIS A 26 9.17 10.25 13.73
CA HIS A 26 9.66 11.64 13.71
C HIS A 26 9.23 12.34 12.41
N LEU A 27 8.54 13.48 12.54
CA LEU A 27 8.21 14.33 11.40
C LEU A 27 9.47 14.90 10.76
N LEU A 28 9.47 14.97 9.44
CA LEU A 28 10.52 15.70 8.72
C LEU A 28 10.29 17.20 8.79
N PRO A 29 11.37 17.99 8.81
CA PRO A 29 11.28 19.46 8.82
C PRO A 29 10.45 19.96 7.64
N GLY A 30 9.46 20.82 7.94
CA GLY A 30 8.58 21.41 6.94
C GLY A 30 7.34 20.57 6.58
N ALA A 31 7.23 19.30 7.00
CA ALA A 31 6.07 18.48 6.70
C ALA A 31 4.76 19.05 7.28
N PRO A 32 4.68 19.49 8.54
CA PRO A 32 3.48 20.14 9.06
C PRO A 32 3.10 21.39 8.26
N ALA A 33 4.04 22.29 8.02
CA ALA A 33 3.80 23.53 7.28
C ALA A 33 3.33 23.26 5.83
N PHE A 34 3.83 22.21 5.20
CA PHE A 34 3.39 21.78 3.86
C PHE A 34 1.94 21.31 3.89
N VAL A 35 1.55 20.50 4.87
CA VAL A 35 0.17 20.00 4.99
C VAL A 35 -0.80 21.13 5.33
N ASP A 36 -0.41 22.04 6.23
CA ASP A 36 -1.21 23.21 6.55
C ASP A 36 -1.40 24.13 5.34
N TRP A 37 -0.35 24.30 4.54
CA TRP A 37 -0.45 25.05 3.28
C TRP A 37 -1.42 24.38 2.30
N LEU A 38 -1.37 23.05 2.13
CA LEU A 38 -2.33 22.32 1.26
C LEU A 38 -3.79 22.56 1.69
N LYS A 39 -4.06 22.53 2.99
CA LYS A 39 -5.40 22.78 3.55
C LYS A 39 -5.83 24.23 3.35
N THR A 40 -4.98 25.18 3.72
CA THR A 40 -5.26 26.63 3.63
C THR A 40 -5.54 27.05 2.19
N GLU A 41 -4.75 26.55 1.24
CA GLU A 41 -4.90 26.83 -0.18
C GLU A 41 -5.97 25.93 -0.86
N LYS A 42 -6.67 25.11 -0.08
CA LYS A 42 -7.72 24.20 -0.56
C LYS A 42 -7.26 23.33 -1.76
N LYS A 43 -6.02 22.85 -1.69
CA LYS A 43 -5.47 21.94 -2.70
C LYS A 43 -6.06 20.55 -2.53
N SER A 44 -6.36 19.87 -3.64
CA SER A 44 -6.65 18.43 -3.59
C SER A 44 -5.34 17.67 -3.33
N PHE A 45 -5.31 16.74 -2.38
CA PHE A 45 -4.10 15.98 -2.13
C PHE A 45 -4.37 14.56 -1.64
N LEU A 46 -3.44 13.66 -1.95
CA LEU A 46 -3.38 12.29 -1.44
C LEU A 46 -1.97 11.97 -0.96
N PHE A 47 -1.90 11.28 0.16
CA PHE A 47 -0.71 10.59 0.62
C PHE A 47 -0.70 9.18 0.05
N LEU A 48 0.34 8.86 -0.71
CA LEU A 48 0.48 7.62 -1.44
C LEU A 48 1.62 6.79 -0.85
N THR A 49 1.31 5.62 -0.28
CA THR A 49 2.32 4.76 0.34
C THR A 49 2.31 3.35 -0.22
N ASN A 50 3.50 2.74 -0.36
CA ASN A 50 3.64 1.32 -0.66
C ASN A 50 3.33 0.43 0.55
N SER A 51 3.25 0.99 1.76
CA SER A 51 2.87 0.20 2.93
C SER A 51 1.45 -0.35 2.78
N SER A 52 1.30 -1.64 3.07
CA SER A 52 0.03 -2.37 3.08
C SER A 52 -0.40 -2.78 4.50
N GLU A 53 0.43 -2.45 5.49
CA GLU A 53 0.26 -2.89 6.88
C GLU A 53 -0.92 -2.19 7.55
N ARG A 54 -1.07 -0.87 7.31
CA ARG A 54 -2.06 -0.02 7.98
C ARG A 54 -3.18 0.42 7.06
N SER A 55 -4.38 0.50 7.64
CA SER A 55 -5.53 1.13 7.02
C SER A 55 -5.38 2.66 6.93
N PRO A 56 -6.14 3.36 6.05
CA PRO A 56 -6.20 4.82 6.01
C PRO A 56 -6.49 5.46 7.38
N LYS A 57 -7.40 4.86 8.15
CA LYS A 57 -7.75 5.29 9.50
C LYS A 57 -6.56 5.23 10.45
N GLU A 58 -5.80 4.15 10.44
CA GLU A 58 -4.59 4.00 11.28
C GLU A 58 -3.49 4.97 10.87
N LEU A 59 -3.35 5.25 9.56
CA LEU A 59 -2.41 6.26 9.04
C LEU A 59 -2.81 7.67 9.46
N SER A 60 -4.11 8.01 9.38
CA SER A 60 -4.66 9.27 9.91
C SER A 60 -4.35 9.43 11.40
N GLN A 61 -4.61 8.40 12.20
CA GLN A 61 -4.29 8.40 13.64
C GLN A 61 -2.79 8.50 13.90
N LYS A 62 -1.94 7.86 13.09
CA LYS A 62 -0.48 7.99 13.21
C LYS A 62 -0.06 9.44 12.98
N LEU A 63 -0.52 10.08 11.89
CA LEU A 63 -0.18 11.47 11.61
C LEU A 63 -0.72 12.43 12.68
N ALA A 64 -1.92 12.21 13.20
CA ALA A 64 -2.48 13.01 14.29
C ALA A 64 -1.61 12.94 15.56
N ARG A 65 -1.12 11.74 15.93
CA ARG A 65 -0.16 11.61 17.07
C ARG A 65 1.16 12.33 16.82
N LEU A 66 1.55 12.51 15.57
CA LEU A 66 2.75 13.26 15.18
C LEU A 66 2.48 14.78 15.04
N GLY A 67 1.23 15.23 15.18
CA GLY A 67 0.86 16.65 15.11
C GLY A 67 0.34 17.11 13.75
N ILE A 68 0.01 16.19 12.84
CA ILE A 68 -0.61 16.49 11.54
C ILE A 68 -2.00 15.85 11.48
N GLU A 69 -3.06 16.66 11.57
CA GLU A 69 -4.43 16.18 11.49
C GLU A 69 -4.92 16.19 10.04
N VAL A 70 -5.21 15.00 9.49
CA VAL A 70 -5.80 14.78 8.17
C VAL A 70 -6.77 13.62 8.22
N GLY A 71 -7.87 13.70 7.48
CA GLY A 71 -8.86 12.63 7.40
C GLY A 71 -8.36 11.41 6.62
N GLU A 72 -9.00 10.27 6.83
CA GLU A 72 -8.63 9.00 6.18
C GLU A 72 -8.80 9.02 4.65
N GLU A 73 -9.64 9.91 4.13
CA GLU A 73 -9.85 10.10 2.69
C GLU A 73 -8.61 10.58 1.93
N HIS A 74 -7.64 11.14 2.66
CA HIS A 74 -6.37 11.63 2.10
C HIS A 74 -5.30 10.54 1.95
N PHE A 75 -5.61 9.28 2.25
CA PHE A 75 -4.63 8.20 2.13
C PHE A 75 -5.01 7.22 1.03
N TYR A 76 -4.00 6.78 0.29
CA TYR A 76 -4.13 5.71 -0.69
C TYR A 76 -2.92 4.77 -0.57
N THR A 77 -3.17 3.55 -0.12
CA THR A 77 -2.15 2.55 0.20
C THR A 77 -2.04 1.51 -0.91
N SER A 78 -0.92 0.78 -0.94
CA SER A 78 -0.78 -0.37 -1.83
C SER A 78 -1.81 -1.47 -1.53
N ALA A 79 -2.29 -1.57 -0.28
CA ALA A 79 -3.39 -2.47 0.09
C ALA A 79 -4.68 -2.13 -0.65
N LEU A 80 -5.11 -0.85 -0.61
CA LEU A 80 -6.30 -0.37 -1.33
C LEU A 80 -6.15 -0.54 -2.84
N ALA A 81 -4.96 -0.24 -3.37
CA ALA A 81 -4.68 -0.39 -4.79
C ALA A 81 -4.77 -1.86 -5.22
N THR A 82 -4.23 -2.78 -4.42
CA THR A 82 -4.25 -4.22 -4.68
C THR A 82 -5.67 -4.78 -4.60
N ALA A 83 -6.42 -4.44 -3.56
CA ALA A 83 -7.80 -4.87 -3.41
C ALA A 83 -8.67 -4.40 -4.59
N SER A 84 -8.58 -3.11 -4.93
CA SER A 84 -9.31 -2.55 -6.08
C SER A 84 -8.90 -3.19 -7.41
N PHE A 85 -7.61 -3.49 -7.62
CA PHE A 85 -7.12 -4.16 -8.81
C PHE A 85 -7.69 -5.56 -8.95
N VAL A 86 -7.64 -6.36 -7.88
CA VAL A 86 -8.14 -7.74 -7.89
C VAL A 86 -9.65 -7.77 -8.08
N ALA A 87 -10.40 -6.91 -7.38
CA ALA A 87 -11.85 -6.81 -7.54
C ALA A 87 -12.27 -6.39 -8.96
N TRP A 88 -11.48 -5.54 -9.61
CA TRP A 88 -11.72 -5.15 -11.00
C TRP A 88 -11.43 -6.29 -11.99
N GLN A 89 -10.38 -7.09 -11.73
CA GLN A 89 -10.02 -8.24 -12.58
C GLN A 89 -11.01 -9.40 -12.44
N SER A 90 -11.44 -9.69 -11.23
CA SER A 90 -12.28 -10.84 -10.88
C SER A 90 -13.25 -10.43 -9.76
N PRO A 91 -14.39 -9.79 -10.08
CA PRO A 91 -15.37 -9.37 -9.07
C PRO A 91 -15.88 -10.54 -8.24
N GLY A 92 -15.88 -10.39 -6.91
CA GLY A 92 -16.38 -11.40 -5.98
C GLY A 92 -15.48 -12.65 -5.82
N CYS A 93 -14.27 -12.63 -6.35
CA CYS A 93 -13.34 -13.74 -6.23
C CYS A 93 -12.88 -13.97 -4.78
N SER A 94 -12.19 -15.08 -4.56
CA SER A 94 -11.61 -15.41 -3.27
C SER A 94 -10.09 -15.35 -3.30
N ALA A 95 -9.48 -15.04 -2.15
CA ALA A 95 -8.04 -14.92 -2.00
C ALA A 95 -7.52 -15.57 -0.72
N TYR A 96 -6.33 -16.17 -0.80
CA TYR A 96 -5.49 -16.45 0.35
C TYR A 96 -4.59 -15.24 0.60
N VAL A 97 -4.68 -14.64 1.77
CA VAL A 97 -4.00 -13.37 2.07
C VAL A 97 -2.96 -13.56 3.17
N ILE A 98 -1.73 -13.15 2.88
CA ILE A 98 -0.65 -13.00 3.85
C ILE A 98 -0.42 -11.48 4.00
N GLY A 99 -0.86 -10.91 5.13
CA GLY A 99 -0.81 -9.47 5.37
C GLY A 99 -1.39 -9.10 6.73
N GLU A 100 -1.37 -7.82 7.03
CA GLU A 100 -1.92 -7.23 8.24
C GLU A 100 -3.32 -6.63 7.99
N ALA A 101 -3.91 -6.04 9.04
CA ALA A 101 -5.28 -5.52 9.03
C ALA A 101 -5.55 -4.54 7.87
N GLY A 102 -4.57 -3.72 7.50
CA GLY A 102 -4.73 -2.78 6.37
C GLY A 102 -5.06 -3.47 5.04
N LEU A 103 -4.38 -4.59 4.74
CA LEU A 103 -4.66 -5.37 3.53
C LEU A 103 -5.94 -6.20 3.69
N ILE A 104 -6.13 -6.86 4.82
CA ILE A 104 -7.28 -7.72 5.09
C ILE A 104 -8.58 -6.92 4.97
N ASN A 105 -8.65 -5.75 5.61
CA ASN A 105 -9.82 -4.89 5.54
C ASN A 105 -10.08 -4.41 4.11
N ALA A 106 -9.02 -3.97 3.40
CA ALA A 106 -9.16 -3.52 2.01
C ALA A 106 -9.75 -4.61 1.09
N ILE A 107 -9.37 -5.88 1.30
CA ILE A 107 -9.90 -7.03 0.56
C ILE A 107 -11.40 -7.22 0.85
N TYR A 108 -11.82 -7.17 2.12
CA TYR A 108 -13.24 -7.28 2.49
C TYR A 108 -14.07 -6.09 2.01
N ASP A 109 -13.55 -4.86 2.11
CA ASP A 109 -14.26 -3.63 1.71
C ASP A 109 -14.64 -3.61 0.23
N VAL A 110 -13.90 -4.33 -0.62
CA VAL A 110 -14.22 -4.46 -2.06
C VAL A 110 -15.04 -5.71 -2.39
N GLY A 111 -15.52 -6.45 -1.38
CA GLY A 111 -16.39 -7.61 -1.54
C GLY A 111 -15.68 -8.91 -1.92
N LEU A 112 -14.36 -8.98 -1.74
CA LEU A 112 -13.61 -10.24 -1.89
C LEU A 112 -13.69 -11.08 -0.61
N THR A 113 -13.49 -12.39 -0.73
CA THR A 113 -13.57 -13.31 0.40
C THR A 113 -12.25 -14.02 0.66
N MET A 114 -12.01 -14.38 1.93
CA MET A 114 -10.85 -15.20 2.29
C MET A 114 -11.14 -16.68 2.02
N ASN A 115 -10.17 -17.37 1.39
CA ASN A 115 -10.26 -18.80 1.10
C ASN A 115 -8.84 -19.40 1.13
N ASP A 116 -8.66 -20.42 1.94
CA ASP A 116 -7.38 -21.13 2.08
C ASP A 116 -7.39 -22.53 1.45
N VAL A 117 -8.48 -22.91 0.79
CA VAL A 117 -8.65 -24.23 0.16
C VAL A 117 -8.41 -24.16 -1.35
N SER A 118 -9.15 -23.30 -2.04
CA SER A 118 -9.07 -23.12 -3.50
C SER A 118 -9.33 -21.66 -3.89
N PRO A 119 -8.45 -20.72 -3.51
CA PRO A 119 -8.59 -19.32 -3.89
C PRO A 119 -8.19 -19.09 -5.34
N GLU A 120 -8.70 -18.04 -5.95
CA GLU A 120 -8.26 -17.57 -7.26
C GLU A 120 -6.94 -16.81 -7.20
N TYR A 121 -6.66 -16.18 -6.02
CA TYR A 121 -5.48 -15.38 -5.80
C TYR A 121 -4.77 -15.75 -4.49
N VAL A 122 -3.45 -15.66 -4.52
CA VAL A 122 -2.59 -15.54 -3.33
C VAL A 122 -2.08 -14.11 -3.30
N ILE A 123 -2.42 -13.36 -2.25
CA ILE A 123 -2.07 -11.95 -2.11
C ILE A 123 -1.12 -11.79 -0.93
N VAL A 124 0.06 -11.24 -1.17
CA VAL A 124 1.08 -11.01 -0.15
C VAL A 124 1.31 -9.53 0.06
N GLY A 125 1.21 -9.09 1.29
CA GLY A 125 1.58 -7.77 1.77
C GLY A 125 2.58 -7.84 2.92
N GLU A 126 2.89 -6.70 3.49
CA GLU A 126 3.76 -6.62 4.67
C GLU A 126 3.08 -7.26 5.88
N THR A 127 3.86 -8.05 6.62
CA THR A 127 3.41 -8.69 7.87
C THR A 127 4.62 -9.07 8.73
N ARG A 128 4.41 -9.05 10.04
CA ARG A 128 5.36 -9.60 11.03
C ARG A 128 5.03 -11.04 11.41
N SER A 129 3.84 -11.50 11.05
CA SER A 129 3.38 -12.88 11.26
C SER A 129 3.61 -13.69 9.99
N TYR A 130 4.88 -14.06 9.72
CA TYR A 130 5.31 -14.77 8.53
C TYR A 130 6.14 -15.99 8.91
N GLY A 131 5.65 -17.18 8.59
CA GLY A 131 6.29 -18.44 8.95
C GLY A 131 6.21 -19.47 7.84
N TYR A 132 6.91 -20.59 8.03
CA TYR A 132 7.02 -21.68 7.06
C TYR A 132 5.66 -22.17 6.57
N GLU A 133 4.71 -22.37 7.48
CA GLU A 133 3.37 -22.87 7.14
C GLU A 133 2.62 -21.96 6.15
N LYS A 134 2.75 -20.64 6.31
CA LYS A 134 2.13 -19.67 5.38
C LYS A 134 2.81 -19.71 4.01
N ILE A 135 4.14 -19.86 3.97
CA ILE A 135 4.90 -19.99 2.73
C ILE A 135 4.50 -21.28 2.00
N GLU A 136 4.54 -22.42 2.70
CA GLU A 136 4.16 -23.72 2.15
C GLU A 136 2.74 -23.69 1.56
N LYS A 137 1.77 -23.17 2.34
CA LYS A 137 0.39 -23.02 1.88
C LYS A 137 0.28 -22.18 0.62
N ALA A 138 0.94 -21.01 0.60
CA ALA A 138 0.94 -20.12 -0.56
C ALA A 138 1.54 -20.81 -1.81
N VAL A 139 2.67 -21.51 -1.66
CA VAL A 139 3.30 -22.27 -2.74
C VAL A 139 2.35 -23.31 -3.31
N GLN A 140 1.71 -24.12 -2.45
CA GLN A 140 0.75 -25.14 -2.87
C GLN A 140 -0.44 -24.55 -3.63
N LEU A 141 -0.98 -23.42 -3.16
CA LEU A 141 -2.10 -22.75 -3.83
C LEU A 141 -1.69 -22.16 -5.19
N VAL A 142 -0.52 -21.54 -5.27
CA VAL A 142 0.02 -21.01 -6.54
C VAL A 142 0.30 -22.12 -7.53
N GLN A 143 0.83 -23.27 -7.10
CA GLN A 143 1.04 -24.43 -7.95
C GLN A 143 -0.28 -25.04 -8.46
N LYS A 144 -1.38 -24.92 -7.68
CA LYS A 144 -2.73 -25.33 -8.09
C LYS A 144 -3.41 -24.34 -9.04
N GLY A 145 -2.76 -23.21 -9.34
CA GLY A 145 -3.24 -22.25 -10.34
C GLY A 145 -3.68 -20.89 -9.79
N ALA A 146 -3.60 -20.66 -8.48
CA ALA A 146 -3.88 -19.34 -7.93
C ALA A 146 -2.87 -18.32 -8.44
N LYS A 147 -3.33 -17.11 -8.79
CA LYS A 147 -2.47 -16.02 -9.28
C LYS A 147 -1.76 -15.36 -8.12
N LEU A 148 -0.44 -15.18 -8.23
CA LEU A 148 0.38 -14.58 -7.18
C LEU A 148 0.46 -13.04 -7.34
N ILE A 149 0.01 -12.31 -6.33
CA ILE A 149 -0.02 -10.84 -6.28
C ILE A 149 0.78 -10.36 -5.07
N GLY A 150 1.67 -9.39 -5.28
CA GLY A 150 2.33 -8.64 -4.22
C GLY A 150 1.80 -7.21 -4.12
N THR A 151 1.65 -6.68 -2.92
CA THR A 151 1.18 -5.30 -2.74
C THR A 151 2.20 -4.28 -3.23
N ASN A 152 3.50 -4.56 -3.10
CA ASN A 152 4.59 -3.72 -3.62
C ASN A 152 5.86 -4.57 -3.85
N PRO A 153 6.80 -4.12 -4.72
CA PRO A 153 8.03 -4.85 -5.02
C PRO A 153 9.20 -4.53 -4.06
N ASP A 154 9.00 -3.66 -3.06
CA ASP A 154 10.05 -3.20 -2.18
C ASP A 154 10.62 -4.39 -1.38
N LYS A 155 11.95 -4.56 -1.41
CA LYS A 155 12.64 -5.63 -0.69
C LYS A 155 12.81 -5.29 0.78
N THR A 156 12.96 -4.00 1.08
CA THR A 156 13.16 -3.50 2.44
C THR A 156 12.35 -2.22 2.66
N GLY A 157 11.96 -2.00 3.91
CA GLY A 157 11.41 -0.73 4.39
C GLY A 157 12.29 -0.13 5.49
N PRO A 158 12.30 1.20 5.66
CA PRO A 158 13.07 1.86 6.71
C PRO A 158 12.38 1.68 8.07
N THR A 159 13.21 1.53 9.12
CA THR A 159 12.79 1.59 10.53
C THR A 159 13.72 2.49 11.32
N GLU A 160 13.38 2.84 12.54
CA GLU A 160 14.26 3.61 13.43
C GLU A 160 15.54 2.86 13.77
N MET A 161 15.52 1.52 13.69
CA MET A 161 16.66 0.64 14.00
C MET A 161 17.38 0.11 12.74
N GLY A 162 17.10 0.66 11.56
CA GLY A 162 17.71 0.21 10.31
C GLY A 162 16.68 -0.15 9.26
N ILE A 163 16.73 -1.37 8.70
CA ILE A 163 15.81 -1.86 7.66
C ILE A 163 15.03 -3.08 8.14
N MET A 164 13.84 -3.25 7.59
CA MET A 164 13.03 -4.45 7.77
C MET A 164 12.69 -5.06 6.40
N PRO A 165 12.39 -6.37 6.31
CA PRO A 165 11.86 -6.97 5.09
C PRO A 165 10.53 -6.33 4.72
N ALA A 166 10.35 -5.99 3.43
CA ALA A 166 9.07 -5.54 2.87
C ALA A 166 8.49 -6.63 1.96
N THR A 167 7.35 -6.36 1.30
CA THR A 167 6.61 -7.37 0.53
C THR A 167 7.46 -8.13 -0.47
N GLY A 168 8.35 -7.45 -1.21
CA GLY A 168 9.23 -8.11 -2.19
C GLY A 168 10.19 -9.15 -1.58
N ALA A 169 10.61 -8.97 -0.32
CA ALA A 169 11.40 -9.97 0.39
C ALA A 169 10.53 -11.10 0.94
N LEU A 170 9.30 -10.80 1.39
CA LEU A 170 8.39 -11.80 1.93
C LEU A 170 7.83 -12.72 0.83
N ILE A 171 7.62 -12.21 -0.37
CA ILE A 171 7.07 -12.99 -1.49
C ILE A 171 8.13 -13.87 -2.18
N ALA A 172 9.41 -13.51 -2.08
CA ALA A 172 10.52 -14.19 -2.76
C ALA A 172 10.58 -15.71 -2.49
N PRO A 173 10.42 -16.24 -1.26
CA PRO A 173 10.38 -17.68 -1.03
C PRO A 173 9.25 -18.38 -1.79
N ILE A 174 8.10 -17.72 -1.94
CA ILE A 174 6.94 -18.25 -2.65
C ILE A 174 7.24 -18.30 -4.15
N GLU A 175 7.82 -17.25 -4.73
CA GLU A 175 8.23 -17.22 -6.14
C GLU A 175 9.26 -18.30 -6.45
N ILE A 176 10.30 -18.41 -5.62
CA ILE A 176 11.39 -19.39 -5.78
C ILE A 176 10.85 -20.83 -5.74
N ALA A 177 10.04 -21.14 -4.72
CA ALA A 177 9.55 -22.51 -4.53
C ALA A 177 8.44 -22.90 -5.50
N SER A 178 7.58 -21.97 -5.92
CA SER A 178 6.50 -22.23 -6.88
C SER A 178 6.94 -22.15 -8.34
N GLY A 179 8.06 -21.49 -8.64
CA GLY A 179 8.51 -21.18 -10.00
C GLY A 179 7.63 -20.15 -10.72
N ARG A 180 6.81 -19.38 -9.97
CA ARG A 180 5.90 -18.38 -10.51
C ARG A 180 6.33 -16.97 -10.05
N THR A 181 6.20 -15.99 -10.93
CA THR A 181 6.51 -14.59 -10.63
C THR A 181 5.25 -13.85 -10.20
N ALA A 182 5.37 -13.03 -9.16
CA ALA A 182 4.28 -12.21 -8.67
C ALA A 182 4.05 -10.98 -9.56
N TYR A 183 2.79 -10.56 -9.65
CA TYR A 183 2.46 -9.22 -10.16
C TYR A 183 2.36 -8.24 -9.00
N PHE A 184 3.15 -7.17 -9.03
CA PHE A 184 3.17 -6.12 -8.00
C PHE A 184 2.34 -4.93 -8.41
N VAL A 185 1.41 -4.50 -7.52
CA VAL A 185 0.46 -3.41 -7.79
C VAL A 185 1.00 -2.05 -7.36
N GLY A 186 1.75 -1.99 -6.26
CA GLY A 186 2.32 -0.77 -5.70
C GLY A 186 3.37 -0.10 -6.58
N LYS A 187 3.81 1.09 -6.18
CA LYS A 187 4.89 1.83 -6.87
C LYS A 187 6.11 0.92 -7.11
N PRO A 188 6.76 0.96 -8.27
CA PRO A 188 6.63 1.93 -9.37
C PRO A 188 5.55 1.57 -10.41
N ASN A 189 4.67 0.60 -10.17
CA ASN A 189 3.61 0.27 -11.09
C ASN A 189 2.71 1.49 -11.35
N PRO A 190 2.49 1.90 -12.61
CA PRO A 190 1.69 3.07 -12.96
C PRO A 190 0.21 2.94 -12.56
N LEU A 191 -0.27 1.74 -12.31
CA LEU A 191 -1.65 1.47 -11.92
C LEU A 191 -2.00 2.20 -10.62
N MET A 192 -1.14 2.14 -9.61
CA MET A 192 -1.36 2.82 -8.34
C MET A 192 -1.45 4.34 -8.51
N MET A 193 -0.58 4.93 -9.34
CA MET A 193 -0.59 6.37 -9.64
C MET A 193 -1.85 6.77 -10.41
N ARG A 194 -2.26 5.98 -11.41
CA ARG A 194 -3.51 6.23 -12.17
C ARG A 194 -4.75 6.18 -11.27
N SER A 195 -4.81 5.22 -10.37
CA SER A 195 -5.91 5.10 -9.40
C SER A 195 -5.94 6.30 -8.43
N ALA A 196 -4.77 6.77 -7.98
CA ALA A 196 -4.65 7.95 -7.14
C ALA A 196 -5.12 9.23 -7.88
N LEU A 197 -4.74 9.42 -9.15
CA LEU A 197 -5.20 10.54 -9.98
C LEU A 197 -6.73 10.50 -10.17
N LYS A 198 -7.30 9.33 -10.44
CA LYS A 198 -8.77 9.16 -10.54
C LYS A 198 -9.47 9.53 -9.22
N LYS A 199 -8.91 9.14 -8.08
CA LYS A 199 -9.44 9.48 -6.75
C LYS A 199 -9.38 10.99 -6.49
N LEU A 200 -8.36 11.68 -6.99
CA LEU A 200 -8.22 13.15 -6.91
C LEU A 200 -9.14 13.91 -7.89
N GLY A 201 -9.78 13.23 -8.84
CA GLY A 201 -10.61 13.88 -9.85
C GLY A 201 -9.82 14.63 -10.92
N THR A 202 -8.60 14.21 -11.22
CA THR A 202 -7.68 14.86 -12.17
C THR A 202 -7.29 13.93 -13.31
#